data_67978b1b6d094e110e82b8baac133bf2
#
_entry.id   67978b1b6d094e110e82b8baac133bf2
#
_cell.length_a   1.000
_cell.length_b   1.000
_cell.length_c   1.000
_cell.angle_alpha   90.00
_cell.angle_beta   90.00
_cell.angle_gamma   90.00
#
_symmetry.space_group_name_H-M   'P 1'
#
loop_
_entity.id
_entity.type
_entity.pdbx_description
1 polymer ?
#
loop_
_entity_poly.entity_id
_entity_poly.type
_entity_poly.pdbx_seq_one_letter_code
_entity_poly.pdbx_strand_id
1 'polypeptide(L)'
;EVLADVSAGKVDIVIATHKLLQHTSLFRDLGLVIVDEEHRFGVRHKEALKALRADVDVLTLTATPIPRTLNMALGGLRELSLITTPPSERLAVKTFVSQWNDAMVREACLREIKRGGQVYFVHNRVEDIERVRQKLTELVPEADIRVGHGQMPERELEQVMLDFYHRRFNVLLCTTIIESGIDVATANTII
;
A
#
# COMPACT_ATOMS: atom_id res chain seq x y z
N GLU A 1 6.88 -22.17 -15.27
CA GLU A 1 5.61 -22.48 -15.95
C GLU A 1 5.04 -21.22 -16.60
N VAL A 2 4.65 -20.19 -15.85
CA VAL A 2 4.04 -18.95 -16.40
C VAL A 2 4.92 -18.28 -17.47
N LEU A 3 6.22 -18.10 -17.23
CA LEU A 3 7.12 -17.45 -18.20
C LEU A 3 7.25 -18.25 -19.51
N ALA A 4 7.16 -19.58 -19.47
CA ALA A 4 7.15 -20.42 -20.65
C ALA A 4 5.87 -20.24 -21.47
N ASP A 5 4.72 -20.12 -20.81
CA ASP A 5 3.44 -19.87 -21.47
C ASP A 5 3.35 -18.47 -22.08
N VAL A 6 3.94 -17.46 -21.41
CA VAL A 6 4.13 -16.10 -21.97
C VAL A 6 4.95 -16.16 -23.24
N SER A 7 6.12 -16.83 -23.19
CA SER A 7 7.00 -16.98 -24.35
C SER A 7 6.36 -17.77 -25.50
N ALA A 8 5.48 -18.70 -25.17
CA ALA A 8 4.71 -19.46 -26.16
C ALA A 8 3.49 -18.69 -26.73
N GLY A 9 3.20 -17.46 -26.25
CA GLY A 9 2.05 -16.67 -26.68
C GLY A 9 0.70 -17.23 -26.26
N LYS A 10 0.65 -17.98 -25.15
CA LYS A 10 -0.58 -18.57 -24.59
C LYS A 10 -1.26 -17.69 -23.56
N VAL A 11 -0.62 -16.59 -23.16
CA VAL A 11 -1.08 -15.69 -22.11
C VAL A 11 -1.15 -14.28 -22.67
N ASP A 12 -2.32 -13.67 -22.59
CA ASP A 12 -2.58 -12.31 -23.11
C ASP A 12 -2.29 -11.23 -22.06
N ILE A 13 -2.47 -11.52 -20.78
CA ILE A 13 -2.29 -10.58 -19.68
C ILE A 13 -1.46 -11.23 -18.58
N VAL A 14 -0.38 -10.53 -18.17
CA VAL A 14 0.48 -10.96 -17.06
C VAL A 14 0.49 -9.92 -15.96
N ILE A 15 0.18 -10.34 -14.73
CA ILE A 15 0.29 -9.51 -13.54
C ILE A 15 1.50 -10.00 -12.75
N ALA A 16 2.44 -9.11 -12.47
CA ALA A 16 3.68 -9.47 -11.79
C ALA A 16 4.31 -8.29 -11.05
N THR A 17 5.30 -8.57 -10.25
CA THR A 17 6.14 -7.54 -9.63
C THR A 17 7.15 -6.97 -10.64
N HIS A 18 7.85 -5.91 -10.24
CA HIS A 18 8.92 -5.26 -11.03
C HIS A 18 10.03 -6.23 -11.55
N LYS A 19 10.15 -7.42 -10.96
CA LYS A 19 11.09 -8.46 -11.42
C LYS A 19 10.83 -8.88 -12.87
N LEU A 20 9.59 -8.79 -13.34
CA LEU A 20 9.22 -9.12 -14.72
C LEU A 20 9.90 -8.20 -15.75
N LEU A 21 10.23 -6.97 -15.38
CA LEU A 21 10.93 -6.03 -16.27
C LEU A 21 12.32 -6.51 -16.72
N GLN A 22 12.90 -7.49 -16.02
CA GLN A 22 14.16 -8.12 -16.42
C GLN A 22 13.97 -9.18 -17.51
N HIS A 23 12.75 -9.54 -17.84
CA HIS A 23 12.36 -10.62 -18.75
C HIS A 23 11.50 -10.14 -19.92
N THR A 24 11.61 -8.88 -20.29
CA THR A 24 10.78 -8.27 -21.35
C THR A 24 10.97 -8.90 -22.72
N SER A 25 12.15 -9.50 -22.99
CA SER A 25 12.42 -10.24 -24.22
C SER A 25 11.62 -11.53 -24.40
N LEU A 26 10.91 -11.98 -23.36
CA LEU A 26 10.05 -13.16 -23.44
C LEU A 26 8.68 -12.89 -24.09
N PHE A 27 8.29 -11.62 -24.18
CA PHE A 27 7.02 -11.25 -24.81
C PHE A 27 7.18 -11.19 -26.34
N ARG A 28 6.29 -11.88 -27.06
CA ARG A 28 6.33 -11.88 -28.53
C ARG A 28 5.76 -10.60 -29.13
N ASP A 29 4.63 -10.16 -28.59
CA ASP A 29 3.84 -9.02 -29.10
C ASP A 29 3.34 -8.18 -27.92
N LEU A 30 4.28 -7.54 -27.19
CA LEU A 30 3.97 -6.69 -26.07
C LEU A 30 3.44 -5.33 -26.58
N GLY A 31 2.15 -5.06 -26.40
CA GLY A 31 1.52 -3.81 -26.87
C GLY A 31 1.34 -2.77 -25.77
N LEU A 32 1.11 -3.22 -24.50
CA LEU A 32 0.84 -2.31 -23.38
C LEU A 32 1.53 -2.77 -22.10
N VAL A 33 2.17 -1.85 -21.41
CA VAL A 33 2.67 -2.03 -20.04
C VAL A 33 1.97 -1.06 -19.10
N ILE A 34 1.33 -1.60 -18.06
CA ILE A 34 0.72 -0.79 -17.00
C ILE A 34 1.60 -0.88 -15.74
N VAL A 35 2.00 0.25 -15.21
CA VAL A 35 2.87 0.36 -14.03
C VAL A 35 2.15 1.12 -12.94
N ASP A 36 1.94 0.47 -11.82
CA ASP A 36 1.42 1.12 -10.62
C ASP A 36 2.58 1.61 -9.74
N GLU A 37 2.44 2.83 -9.19
CA GLU A 37 3.41 3.44 -8.27
C GLU A 37 4.87 3.46 -8.81
N GLU A 38 5.06 3.93 -10.07
CA GLU A 38 6.39 4.02 -10.72
C GLU A 38 7.46 4.68 -9.84
N HIS A 39 7.07 5.55 -8.91
CA HIS A 39 8.01 6.25 -8.03
C HIS A 39 8.75 5.29 -7.07
N ARG A 40 8.21 4.11 -6.80
CA ARG A 40 8.86 3.06 -5.99
C ARG A 40 9.94 2.29 -6.75
N PHE A 41 10.07 2.52 -8.05
CA PHE A 41 11.05 1.83 -8.89
C PHE A 41 12.44 2.45 -8.77
N GLY A 42 13.45 1.61 -8.60
CA GLY A 42 14.83 2.01 -8.66
C GLY A 42 15.27 2.41 -10.08
N VAL A 43 16.45 3.02 -10.19
CA VAL A 43 16.99 3.58 -11.44
C VAL A 43 16.99 2.56 -12.58
N ARG A 44 17.44 1.32 -12.33
CA ARG A 44 17.49 0.25 -13.35
C ARG A 44 16.11 -0.09 -13.93
N HIS A 45 15.08 -0.13 -13.09
CA HIS A 45 13.72 -0.42 -13.54
C HIS A 45 13.15 0.74 -14.37
N LYS A 46 13.48 1.97 -14.00
CA LYS A 46 13.09 3.16 -14.78
C LYS A 46 13.77 3.20 -16.15
N GLU A 47 15.02 2.78 -16.22
CA GLU A 47 15.75 2.65 -17.50
C GLU A 47 15.17 1.56 -18.39
N ALA A 48 14.82 0.39 -17.83
CA ALA A 48 14.14 -0.68 -18.55
C ALA A 48 12.78 -0.22 -19.10
N LEU A 49 11.99 0.53 -18.30
CA LEU A 49 10.73 1.11 -18.76
C LEU A 49 10.92 2.16 -19.86
N LYS A 50 11.98 2.97 -19.80
CA LYS A 50 12.31 3.93 -20.87
C LYS A 50 12.63 3.23 -22.17
N ALA A 51 13.40 2.13 -22.11
CA ALA A 51 13.74 1.35 -23.29
C ALA A 51 12.49 0.73 -23.93
N LEU A 52 11.55 0.24 -23.13
CA LEU A 52 10.28 -0.31 -23.63
C LEU A 52 9.39 0.74 -24.31
N ARG A 53 9.42 2.00 -23.86
CA ARG A 53 8.58 3.09 -24.40
C ARG A 53 8.85 3.42 -25.87
N ALA A 54 9.92 2.96 -26.44
CA ALA A 54 10.20 3.17 -27.85
C ALA A 54 9.26 2.37 -28.77
N ASP A 55 8.81 1.20 -28.28
CA ASP A 55 8.08 0.22 -29.09
C ASP A 55 6.75 -0.22 -28.48
N VAL A 56 6.44 0.20 -27.23
CA VAL A 56 5.29 -0.27 -26.45
C VAL A 56 4.62 0.90 -25.74
N ASP A 57 3.29 0.92 -25.74
CA ASP A 57 2.52 1.89 -24.94
C ASP A 57 2.74 1.64 -23.43
N VAL A 58 3.04 2.71 -22.69
CA VAL A 58 3.27 2.63 -21.25
C VAL A 58 2.33 3.55 -20.50
N LEU A 59 1.42 2.96 -19.72
CA LEU A 59 0.52 3.65 -18.79
C LEU A 59 1.09 3.57 -17.38
N THR A 60 1.31 4.71 -16.74
CA THR A 60 1.72 4.78 -15.34
C THR A 60 0.61 5.34 -14.46
N LEU A 61 0.36 4.67 -13.34
CA LEU A 61 -0.63 5.06 -12.35
C LEU A 61 0.08 5.54 -11.08
N THR A 62 -0.49 6.52 -10.39
CA THR A 62 -0.01 6.96 -9.08
C THR A 62 -1.11 7.65 -8.27
N ALA A 63 -1.14 7.38 -6.97
CA ALA A 63 -2.01 8.08 -6.03
C ALA A 63 -1.41 9.41 -5.55
N THR A 64 -0.09 9.62 -5.75
CA THR A 64 0.62 10.83 -5.36
C THR A 64 1.10 11.58 -6.61
N PRO A 65 0.22 12.30 -7.31
CA PRO A 65 0.60 12.99 -8.53
C PRO A 65 1.63 14.07 -8.21
N ILE A 66 2.68 14.14 -9.04
CA ILE A 66 3.66 15.22 -8.97
C ILE A 66 2.92 16.55 -9.19
N PRO A 67 3.16 17.60 -8.39
CA PRO A 67 2.50 18.89 -8.56
C PRO A 67 2.57 19.37 -10.02
N ARG A 68 1.47 19.96 -10.50
CA ARG A 68 1.29 20.39 -11.90
C ARG A 68 2.46 21.22 -12.44
N THR A 69 3.06 22.07 -11.59
CA THR A 69 4.23 22.89 -11.90
C THR A 69 5.48 22.08 -12.24
N LEU A 70 5.69 20.94 -11.57
CA LEU A 70 6.83 20.07 -11.84
C LEU A 70 6.61 19.24 -13.11
N ASN A 71 5.35 18.86 -13.40
CA ASN A 71 4.96 18.21 -14.67
C ASN A 71 5.13 19.15 -15.86
N MET A 72 4.86 20.44 -15.71
CA MET A 72 5.10 21.45 -16.75
C MET A 72 6.59 21.67 -16.97
N ALA A 73 7.42 21.56 -15.93
CA ALA A 73 8.89 21.68 -16.04
C ALA A 73 9.55 20.44 -16.67
N LEU A 74 8.95 19.26 -16.49
CA LEU A 74 9.33 18.03 -17.18
C LEU A 74 8.78 17.96 -18.63
N GLY A 75 8.19 19.06 -19.05
CA GLY A 75 7.57 19.47 -20.29
C GLY A 75 7.56 18.51 -21.46
N GLY A 76 6.38 18.07 -21.84
CA GLY A 76 6.09 17.56 -23.18
C GLY A 76 6.40 16.09 -23.44
N LEU A 77 6.94 15.35 -22.49
CA LEU A 77 7.31 13.93 -22.67
C LEU A 77 6.23 12.92 -22.27
N ARG A 78 5.18 13.36 -21.59
CA ARG A 78 4.08 12.49 -21.12
C ARG A 78 2.76 13.24 -21.12
N GLU A 79 1.74 12.61 -21.64
CA GLU A 79 0.35 13.06 -21.44
C GLU A 79 -0.07 12.73 -19.99
N LEU A 80 -0.79 13.65 -19.34
CA LEU A 80 -1.27 13.49 -17.99
C LEU A 80 -2.80 13.53 -17.98
N SER A 81 -3.40 12.45 -17.47
CA SER A 81 -4.82 12.41 -17.15
C SER A 81 -5.03 12.40 -15.64
N LEU A 82 -5.96 13.23 -15.16
CA LEU A 82 -6.30 13.34 -13.74
C LEU A 82 -7.69 12.77 -13.51
N ILE A 83 -7.80 11.78 -12.61
CA ILE A 83 -9.08 11.29 -12.11
C ILE A 83 -9.41 12.11 -10.85
N THR A 84 -10.25 13.13 -11.00
CA THR A 84 -10.57 14.10 -9.93
C THR A 84 -11.90 13.81 -9.23
N THR A 85 -12.72 12.93 -9.78
CA THR A 85 -14.01 12.57 -9.19
C THR A 85 -13.80 11.43 -8.17
N PRO A 86 -14.01 11.67 -6.87
CA PRO A 86 -13.93 10.60 -5.89
C PRO A 86 -15.10 9.62 -6.06
N PRO A 87 -14.96 8.35 -5.64
CA PRO A 87 -16.08 7.42 -5.55
C PRO A 87 -17.21 8.01 -4.69
N SER A 88 -18.45 7.78 -5.07
CA SER A 88 -19.65 8.36 -4.43
C SER A 88 -19.78 8.00 -2.94
N GLU A 89 -19.23 6.88 -2.51
CA GLU A 89 -19.29 6.38 -1.13
C GLU A 89 -18.08 6.82 -0.26
N ARG A 90 -17.14 7.57 -0.83
CA ARG A 90 -15.95 7.98 -0.10
C ARG A 90 -16.24 9.16 0.82
N LEU A 91 -16.25 8.92 2.12
CA LEU A 91 -16.33 9.96 3.13
C LEU A 91 -14.97 10.62 3.35
N ALA A 92 -14.98 11.93 3.62
CA ALA A 92 -13.76 12.64 3.96
C ALA A 92 -13.18 12.14 5.28
N VAL A 93 -11.86 11.88 5.30
CA VAL A 93 -11.15 11.50 6.53
C VAL A 93 -11.02 12.72 7.43
N LYS A 94 -11.48 12.60 8.67
CA LYS A 94 -11.29 13.61 9.72
C LYS A 94 -9.91 13.41 10.35
N THR A 95 -8.99 14.33 10.10
CA THR A 95 -7.62 14.26 10.61
C THR A 95 -7.45 15.18 11.82
N PHE A 96 -6.86 14.65 12.88
CA PHE A 96 -6.51 15.39 14.10
C PHE A 96 -4.99 15.29 14.31
N VAL A 97 -4.36 16.42 14.59
CA VAL A 97 -2.94 16.48 14.91
C VAL A 97 -2.81 17.00 16.34
N SER A 98 -2.23 16.19 17.22
CA SER A 98 -2.04 16.55 18.62
C SER A 98 -0.79 15.88 19.19
N GLN A 99 -0.33 16.37 20.36
CA GLN A 99 0.61 15.61 21.17
C GLN A 99 -0.07 14.32 21.68
N TRP A 100 0.74 13.31 22.04
CA TRP A 100 0.24 12.09 22.63
C TRP A 100 -0.69 12.37 23.82
N ASN A 101 -1.89 11.82 23.77
CA ASN A 101 -2.88 11.94 24.82
C ASN A 101 -3.58 10.60 25.02
N ASP A 102 -3.39 9.98 26.17
CA ASP A 102 -3.92 8.66 26.49
C ASP A 102 -5.44 8.61 26.41
N ALA A 103 -6.14 9.66 26.87
CA ALA A 103 -7.60 9.71 26.81
C ALA A 103 -8.12 9.76 25.37
N MET A 104 -7.46 10.53 24.49
CA MET A 104 -7.83 10.63 23.07
C MET A 104 -7.58 9.31 22.34
N VAL A 105 -6.42 8.67 22.58
CA VAL A 105 -6.09 7.37 21.99
C VAL A 105 -7.10 6.31 22.42
N ARG A 106 -7.40 6.25 23.72
CA ARG A 106 -8.41 5.33 24.26
C ARG A 106 -9.78 5.56 23.64
N GLU A 107 -10.21 6.82 23.56
CA GLU A 107 -11.50 7.17 22.97
C GLU A 107 -11.58 6.76 21.50
N ALA A 108 -10.53 7.04 20.71
CA ALA A 108 -10.49 6.69 19.30
C ALA A 108 -10.58 5.17 19.07
N CYS A 109 -9.81 4.39 19.83
CA CYS A 109 -9.85 2.93 19.77
C CYS A 109 -11.22 2.38 20.18
N LEU A 110 -11.76 2.82 21.31
CA LEU A 110 -13.06 2.34 21.81
C LEU A 110 -14.23 2.69 20.90
N ARG A 111 -14.21 3.87 20.29
CA ARG A 111 -15.22 4.29 19.31
C ARG A 111 -15.25 3.34 18.12
N GLU A 112 -14.08 2.96 17.61
CA GLU A 112 -13.96 2.03 16.49
C GLU A 112 -14.39 0.61 16.87
N ILE A 113 -13.89 0.09 17.99
CA ILE A 113 -14.20 -1.25 18.49
C ILE A 113 -15.70 -1.40 18.75
N LYS A 114 -16.35 -0.40 19.38
CA LYS A 114 -17.79 -0.43 19.69
C LYS A 114 -18.69 -0.49 18.45
N ARG A 115 -18.24 0.05 17.32
CA ARG A 115 -18.97 -0.06 16.04
C ARG A 115 -18.61 -1.30 15.22
N GLY A 116 -17.77 -2.20 15.76
CA GLY A 116 -17.32 -3.41 15.10
C GLY A 116 -16.26 -3.19 14.05
N GLY A 117 -15.61 -2.01 14.04
CA GLY A 117 -14.51 -1.67 13.16
C GLY A 117 -13.15 -2.10 13.73
N GLN A 118 -12.10 -1.76 12.98
CA GLN A 118 -10.71 -2.07 13.30
C GLN A 118 -9.85 -0.81 13.26
N VAL A 119 -8.73 -0.83 13.99
CA VAL A 119 -7.80 0.28 14.11
C VAL A 119 -6.44 -0.10 13.57
N TYR A 120 -5.88 0.74 12.71
CA TYR A 120 -4.44 0.78 12.45
C TYR A 120 -3.77 1.70 13.45
N PHE A 121 -2.81 1.17 14.20
CA PHE A 121 -1.94 1.96 15.05
C PHE A 121 -0.53 1.94 14.47
N VAL A 122 -0.06 3.07 13.94
CA VAL A 122 1.22 3.14 13.21
C VAL A 122 2.32 3.64 14.12
N HIS A 123 3.36 2.83 14.31
CA HIS A 123 4.55 3.19 15.07
C HIS A 123 5.82 2.78 14.33
N ASN A 124 6.60 3.74 13.85
CA ASN A 124 7.68 3.51 12.88
C ASN A 124 8.98 2.91 13.46
N ARG A 125 9.05 2.66 14.76
CA ARG A 125 10.24 2.08 15.37
C ARG A 125 9.97 0.67 15.89
N VAL A 126 10.64 -0.31 15.29
CA VAL A 126 10.48 -1.71 15.65
C VAL A 126 11.04 -1.98 17.06
N GLU A 127 12.11 -1.28 17.45
CA GLU A 127 12.84 -1.51 18.71
C GLU A 127 11.98 -1.30 19.96
N ASP A 128 11.01 -0.42 19.91
CA ASP A 128 10.13 -0.11 21.04
C ASP A 128 8.65 -0.47 20.81
N ILE A 129 8.34 -1.19 19.73
CA ILE A 129 6.98 -1.53 19.36
C ILE A 129 6.27 -2.38 20.43
N GLU A 130 6.99 -3.29 21.08
CA GLU A 130 6.45 -4.10 22.17
C GLU A 130 6.11 -3.28 23.41
N ARG A 131 6.91 -2.26 23.73
CA ARG A 131 6.59 -1.32 24.81
C ARG A 131 5.32 -0.52 24.49
N VAL A 132 5.16 -0.11 23.24
CA VAL A 132 3.94 0.57 22.79
C VAL A 132 2.74 -0.38 22.87
N ARG A 133 2.89 -1.66 22.48
CA ARG A 133 1.86 -2.69 22.60
C ARG A 133 1.38 -2.85 24.05
N GLN A 134 2.34 -2.97 24.99
CA GLN A 134 2.01 -3.08 26.42
C GLN A 134 1.25 -1.86 26.92
N LYS A 135 1.74 -0.65 26.61
CA LYS A 135 1.05 0.60 26.95
C LYS A 135 -0.37 0.65 26.40
N LEU A 136 -0.56 0.24 25.16
CA LEU A 136 -1.89 0.20 24.52
C LEU A 136 -2.79 -0.84 25.18
N THR A 137 -2.27 -2.00 25.56
CA THR A 137 -3.04 -3.05 26.24
C THR A 137 -3.53 -2.57 27.61
N GLU A 138 -2.69 -1.83 28.34
CA GLU A 138 -3.10 -1.22 29.61
C GLU A 138 -4.14 -0.10 29.41
N LEU A 139 -3.97 0.69 28.35
CA LEU A 139 -4.83 1.82 28.03
C LEU A 139 -6.21 1.40 27.51
N VAL A 140 -6.26 0.34 26.69
CA VAL A 140 -7.46 -0.18 26.05
C VAL A 140 -7.56 -1.69 26.29
N PRO A 141 -7.91 -2.14 27.49
CA PRO A 141 -7.98 -3.58 27.82
C PRO A 141 -9.03 -4.33 26.97
N GLU A 142 -9.96 -3.62 26.37
CA GLU A 142 -11.00 -4.17 25.48
C GLU A 142 -10.47 -4.50 24.09
N ALA A 143 -9.23 -4.08 23.76
CA ALA A 143 -8.61 -4.32 22.46
C ALA A 143 -7.85 -5.64 22.41
N ASP A 144 -8.06 -6.39 21.34
CA ASP A 144 -7.14 -7.45 20.92
C ASP A 144 -6.11 -6.84 19.98
N ILE A 145 -4.86 -6.73 20.46
CA ILE A 145 -3.77 -6.01 19.79
C ILE A 145 -2.74 -6.99 19.28
N ARG A 146 -2.49 -7.00 17.97
CA ARG A 146 -1.37 -7.74 17.39
C ARG A 146 -0.38 -6.80 16.69
N VAL A 147 0.88 -7.24 16.66
CA VAL A 147 1.98 -6.48 16.05
C VAL A 147 2.27 -7.03 14.66
N GLY A 148 2.56 -6.12 13.72
CA GLY A 148 3.03 -6.45 12.38
C GLY A 148 4.11 -5.48 11.90
N HIS A 149 5.30 -5.96 11.54
CA HIS A 149 6.39 -5.14 11.02
C HIS A 149 7.28 -5.89 10.03
N GLY A 150 8.00 -5.17 9.18
CA GLY A 150 8.78 -5.73 8.09
C GLY A 150 10.01 -6.58 8.49
N GLN A 151 10.37 -6.63 9.79
CA GLN A 151 11.44 -7.51 10.28
C GLN A 151 10.93 -8.88 10.75
N MET A 152 9.60 -9.09 10.76
CA MET A 152 9.01 -10.40 11.05
C MET A 152 9.25 -11.36 9.87
N PRO A 153 9.28 -12.68 10.15
CA PRO A 153 9.23 -13.69 9.09
C PRO A 153 8.03 -13.45 8.19
N GLU A 154 8.24 -13.52 6.87
CA GLU A 154 7.20 -13.21 5.86
C GLU A 154 5.89 -13.95 6.10
N ARG A 155 5.97 -15.26 6.41
CA ARG A 155 4.79 -16.09 6.70
C ARG A 155 4.01 -15.64 7.94
N GLU A 156 4.72 -15.17 8.97
CA GLU A 156 4.10 -14.68 10.20
C GLU A 156 3.39 -13.36 9.95
N LEU A 157 4.05 -12.44 9.24
CA LEU A 157 3.45 -11.18 8.85
C LEU A 157 2.21 -11.39 7.96
N GLU A 158 2.31 -12.28 6.97
CA GLU A 158 1.17 -12.66 6.11
C GLU A 158 0.01 -13.19 6.94
N GLN A 159 0.27 -14.05 7.92
CA GLN A 159 -0.78 -14.59 8.80
C GLN A 159 -1.44 -13.50 9.65
N VAL A 160 -0.65 -12.57 10.21
CA VAL A 160 -1.18 -11.43 10.98
C VAL A 160 -2.08 -10.57 10.09
N MET A 161 -1.67 -10.30 8.83
CA MET A 161 -2.45 -9.51 7.90
C MET A 161 -3.75 -10.20 7.47
N LEU A 162 -3.70 -11.53 7.23
CA LEU A 162 -4.90 -12.33 6.95
C LEU A 162 -5.86 -12.35 8.13
N ASP A 163 -5.34 -12.51 9.34
CA ASP A 163 -6.16 -12.48 10.56
C ASP A 163 -6.82 -11.12 10.77
N PHE A 164 -6.11 -10.03 10.47
CA PHE A 164 -6.67 -8.68 10.51
C PHE A 164 -7.76 -8.50 9.46
N TYR A 165 -7.52 -8.90 8.22
CA TYR A 165 -8.51 -8.85 7.16
C TYR A 165 -9.78 -9.62 7.51
N HIS A 166 -9.65 -10.80 8.15
CA HIS A 166 -10.76 -11.62 8.60
C HIS A 166 -11.34 -11.19 9.97
N ARG A 167 -10.96 -10.03 10.51
CA ARG A 167 -11.46 -9.47 11.78
C ARG A 167 -11.25 -10.37 12.99
N ARG A 168 -10.17 -11.17 13.01
CA ARG A 168 -9.85 -12.04 14.14
C ARG A 168 -9.29 -11.27 15.34
N PHE A 169 -8.90 -10.04 15.14
CA PHE A 169 -8.51 -9.07 16.18
C PHE A 169 -8.84 -7.65 15.68
N ASN A 170 -8.78 -6.64 16.57
CA ASN A 170 -9.34 -5.32 16.27
C ASN A 170 -8.32 -4.19 16.22
N VAL A 171 -7.10 -4.36 16.71
CA VAL A 171 -6.05 -3.33 16.62
C VAL A 171 -4.78 -3.93 16.04
N LEU A 172 -4.34 -3.43 14.88
CA LEU A 172 -3.05 -3.76 14.30
C LEU A 172 -2.04 -2.66 14.61
N LEU A 173 -1.11 -2.96 15.52
CA LEU A 173 0.04 -2.11 15.79
C LEU A 173 1.15 -2.45 14.78
N CYS A 174 1.49 -1.52 13.90
CA CYS A 174 2.38 -1.80 12.79
C CYS A 174 3.31 -0.64 12.45
N THR A 175 4.36 -0.95 11.71
CA THR A 175 5.18 0.05 11.01
C THR A 175 4.51 0.46 9.71
N THR A 176 5.17 1.29 8.89
CA THR A 176 4.67 1.77 7.58
C THR A 176 4.46 0.67 6.51
N ILE A 177 4.41 -0.61 6.90
CA ILE A 177 4.06 -1.72 5.98
C ILE A 177 2.68 -1.55 5.32
N ILE A 178 1.81 -0.71 5.91
CA ILE A 178 0.47 -0.41 5.38
C ILE A 178 0.52 0.41 4.08
N GLU A 179 1.64 1.07 3.77
CA GLU A 179 1.80 1.84 2.52
C GLU A 179 1.62 0.99 1.25
N SER A 180 1.54 -0.32 1.40
CA SER A 180 1.53 -1.28 0.28
C SER A 180 0.15 -1.55 -0.33
N GLY A 181 -0.86 -0.69 -0.12
CA GLY A 181 -2.14 -0.81 -0.82
C GLY A 181 -3.06 -1.92 -0.31
N ILE A 182 -2.93 -2.32 0.96
CA ILE A 182 -3.85 -3.27 1.58
C ILE A 182 -5.12 -2.52 1.96
N ASP A 183 -6.19 -2.80 1.24
CA ASP A 183 -7.53 -2.28 1.54
C ASP A 183 -8.23 -3.16 2.57
N VAL A 184 -8.35 -2.66 3.80
CA VAL A 184 -9.16 -3.28 4.85
C VAL A 184 -10.35 -2.37 5.13
N ALA A 185 -11.44 -2.62 4.44
CA ALA A 185 -12.66 -1.80 4.47
C ALA A 185 -13.22 -1.54 5.89
N THR A 186 -12.83 -2.32 6.88
CA THR A 186 -13.28 -2.22 8.28
C THR A 186 -12.33 -1.41 9.17
N ALA A 187 -11.13 -1.08 8.70
CA ALA A 187 -10.15 -0.30 9.45
C ALA A 187 -10.30 1.20 9.10
N ASN A 188 -11.27 1.85 9.76
CA ASN A 188 -11.63 3.24 9.48
C ASN A 188 -10.94 4.25 10.41
N THR A 189 -10.13 3.79 11.35
CA THR A 189 -9.36 4.65 12.26
C THR A 189 -7.88 4.32 12.14
N ILE A 190 -7.06 5.36 11.92
CA ILE A 190 -5.58 5.28 11.91
C ILE A 190 -5.06 6.24 12.98
N ILE A 191 -4.17 5.77 13.84
CA ILE A 191 -3.52 6.53 14.92
C ILE A 191 -2.03 6.49 14.72
#